data_8afc23c21b5e799398ff2eb09216b099
#
_entry.id   8afc23c21b5e799398ff2eb09216b099
#
_cell.length_a   1.000
_cell.length_b   1.000
_cell.length_c   1.000
_cell.angle_alpha   90.00
_cell.angle_beta   90.00
_cell.angle_gamma   90.00
#
_symmetry.space_group_name_H-M   'P 1'
#
loop_
_entity.id
_entity.type
_entity.pdbx_description
1 polymer ?
#
loop_
_entity_poly.entity_id
_entity_poly.type
_entity_poly.pdbx_seq_one_letter_code
_entity_poly.pdbx_strand_id
1 'polypeptide(L)'
;IMGSTGAGKTSFINNVTGQTLPVGHELDSCTKDIREVRFKRGKRNVVLVDTPGFGDSSMSDAEVLRLIAKHLAGTKLTGIIYMHRISDSKVEGGTRRNYKMFHQLCGSDHLQQVAIVTTWWDKVDFITADSREKTLKTGETLFKPMLDHNATMMRHDGTPTRAKDIVDHFLRLERMVLKIQSQLVLDKMSLPVTDAGSVINTDLLNDARRCVDRLAAVQDELR
;
A
#
# COMPACT_ATOMS: atom_id res chain seq x y z
N ILE A 1 -4.35 -2.87 5.78
CA ILE A 1 -3.30 -3.48 4.95
C ILE A 1 -3.42 -2.88 3.56
N MET A 2 -2.33 -2.31 3.02
CA MET A 2 -2.28 -1.60 1.74
C MET A 2 -1.25 -2.25 0.81
N GLY A 3 -1.25 -1.89 -0.46
CA GLY A 3 -0.31 -2.39 -1.48
C GLY A 3 -1.00 -2.58 -2.83
N SER A 4 -0.22 -2.91 -3.86
CA SER A 4 -0.74 -3.12 -5.23
C SER A 4 -1.69 -4.31 -5.31
N THR A 5 -2.51 -4.32 -6.35
CA THR A 5 -3.35 -5.50 -6.68
C THR A 5 -2.46 -6.73 -6.88
N GLY A 6 -2.89 -7.87 -6.34
CA GLY A 6 -2.11 -9.11 -6.36
C GLY A 6 -0.93 -9.19 -5.38
N ALA A 7 -0.70 -8.18 -4.51
CA ALA A 7 0.36 -8.24 -3.50
C ALA A 7 0.13 -9.26 -2.37
N GLY A 8 -0.99 -9.94 -2.35
CA GLY A 8 -1.29 -10.99 -1.36
C GLY A 8 -1.97 -10.49 -0.08
N LYS A 9 -2.59 -9.30 -0.09
CA LYS A 9 -3.26 -8.72 1.10
C LYS A 9 -4.29 -9.63 1.72
N THR A 10 -5.27 -10.07 0.94
CA THR A 10 -6.34 -10.97 1.40
C THR A 10 -5.80 -12.34 1.82
N SER A 11 -4.81 -12.88 1.09
CA SER A 11 -4.14 -14.14 1.45
C SER A 11 -3.40 -14.02 2.78
N PHE A 12 -2.74 -12.90 3.05
CA PHE A 12 -2.11 -12.62 4.33
C PHE A 12 -3.15 -12.62 5.46
N ILE A 13 -4.29 -11.96 5.27
CA ILE A 13 -5.39 -11.94 6.26
C ILE A 13 -5.90 -13.36 6.52
N ASN A 14 -6.10 -14.17 5.48
CA ASN A 14 -6.49 -15.57 5.63
C ASN A 14 -5.45 -16.35 6.45
N ASN A 15 -4.16 -16.17 6.19
CA ASN A 15 -3.08 -16.81 6.94
C ASN A 15 -3.07 -16.40 8.43
N VAL A 16 -3.32 -15.13 8.72
CA VAL A 16 -3.38 -14.63 10.10
C VAL A 16 -4.58 -15.18 10.85
N THR A 17 -5.75 -15.15 10.22
CA THR A 17 -7.04 -15.37 10.89
C THR A 17 -7.55 -16.81 10.81
N GLY A 18 -7.03 -17.58 9.86
CA GLY A 18 -7.57 -18.90 9.51
C GLY A 18 -8.92 -18.85 8.77
N GLN A 19 -9.35 -17.66 8.34
CA GLN A 19 -10.57 -17.50 7.54
C GLN A 19 -10.30 -17.78 6.06
N THR A 20 -11.38 -17.99 5.30
CA THR A 20 -11.33 -18.26 3.86
C THR A 20 -12.01 -17.12 3.11
N LEU A 21 -11.44 -15.91 3.19
CA LEU A 21 -11.92 -14.79 2.38
C LEU A 21 -11.64 -15.07 0.91
N PRO A 22 -12.54 -14.66 -0.01
CA PRO A 22 -12.30 -14.82 -1.44
C PRO A 22 -10.98 -14.13 -1.85
N VAL A 23 -10.12 -14.89 -2.50
CA VAL A 23 -8.87 -14.40 -3.09
C VAL A 23 -9.02 -14.48 -4.60
N GLY A 24 -8.77 -13.37 -5.31
CA GLY A 24 -8.78 -13.37 -6.77
C GLY A 24 -7.60 -14.15 -7.31
N HIS A 25 -7.87 -15.15 -8.13
CA HIS A 25 -6.89 -15.89 -8.93
C HIS A 25 -6.92 -15.47 -10.40
N GLU A 26 -7.89 -14.63 -10.78
CA GLU A 26 -8.05 -14.06 -12.11
C GLU A 26 -7.40 -12.68 -12.22
N LEU A 27 -7.36 -12.13 -13.43
CA LEU A 27 -6.75 -10.82 -13.72
C LEU A 27 -7.47 -9.65 -13.05
N ASP A 28 -8.73 -9.85 -12.62
CA ASP A 28 -9.51 -8.82 -11.95
C ASP A 28 -9.32 -8.83 -10.42
N SER A 29 -9.34 -7.63 -9.85
CA SER A 29 -9.26 -7.45 -8.40
C SER A 29 -10.50 -8.00 -7.70
N CYS A 30 -10.27 -8.82 -6.67
CA CYS A 30 -11.36 -9.42 -5.89
C CYS A 30 -11.91 -8.48 -4.80
N THR A 31 -11.12 -7.50 -4.37
CA THR A 31 -11.48 -6.59 -3.27
C THR A 31 -11.87 -5.24 -3.85
N LYS A 32 -13.16 -4.97 -3.96
CA LYS A 32 -13.73 -3.70 -4.46
C LYS A 32 -14.05 -2.70 -3.36
N ASP A 33 -14.20 -3.17 -2.12
CA ASP A 33 -14.54 -2.37 -0.95
C ASP A 33 -13.61 -2.68 0.21
N ILE A 34 -13.56 -1.78 1.19
CA ILE A 34 -12.84 -2.02 2.42
C ILE A 34 -13.59 -3.07 3.26
N ARG A 35 -12.83 -4.04 3.77
CA ARG A 35 -13.37 -5.11 4.62
C ARG A 35 -12.64 -5.15 5.96
N GLU A 36 -13.38 -5.14 7.04
CA GLU A 36 -12.85 -5.40 8.39
C GLU A 36 -12.94 -6.89 8.73
N VAL A 37 -11.83 -7.45 9.18
CA VAL A 37 -11.73 -8.83 9.63
C VAL A 37 -11.33 -8.86 11.09
N ARG A 38 -12.24 -9.31 11.93
CA ARG A 38 -12.08 -9.33 13.39
C ARG A 38 -11.66 -10.72 13.85
N PHE A 39 -10.64 -10.79 14.69
CA PHE A 39 -10.18 -12.05 15.28
C PHE A 39 -9.52 -11.82 16.67
N LYS A 40 -9.27 -12.91 17.36
CA LYS A 40 -8.54 -12.87 18.65
C LYS A 40 -7.09 -13.31 18.46
N ARG A 41 -6.15 -12.53 18.99
CA ARG A 41 -4.75 -12.91 19.10
C ARG A 41 -4.33 -12.88 20.56
N GLY A 42 -4.23 -14.05 21.16
CA GLY A 42 -4.13 -14.18 22.62
C GLY A 42 -5.34 -13.54 23.32
N LYS A 43 -5.10 -12.60 24.22
CA LYS A 43 -6.14 -11.85 24.94
C LYS A 43 -6.61 -10.58 24.21
N ARG A 44 -6.06 -10.27 23.02
CA ARG A 44 -6.36 -9.04 22.29
C ARG A 44 -7.40 -9.28 21.21
N ASN A 45 -8.35 -8.37 21.08
CA ASN A 45 -9.21 -8.28 19.90
C ASN A 45 -8.48 -7.45 18.84
N VAL A 46 -8.27 -8.03 17.66
CA VAL A 46 -7.57 -7.41 16.53
C VAL A 46 -8.55 -7.25 15.38
N VAL A 47 -8.45 -6.13 14.70
CA VAL A 47 -9.17 -5.85 13.45
C VAL A 47 -8.12 -5.63 12.36
N LEU A 48 -8.13 -6.48 11.34
CA LEU A 48 -7.37 -6.26 10.12
C LEU A 48 -8.31 -5.63 9.09
N VAL A 49 -7.84 -4.58 8.44
CA VAL A 49 -8.59 -3.89 7.40
C VAL A 49 -7.99 -4.26 6.05
N ASP A 50 -8.74 -5.03 5.25
CA ASP A 50 -8.40 -5.33 3.85
C ASP A 50 -8.83 -4.17 2.97
N THR A 51 -7.94 -3.71 2.09
CA THR A 51 -8.23 -2.60 1.18
C THR A 51 -8.13 -3.06 -0.27
N PRO A 52 -8.86 -2.41 -1.19
CA PRO A 52 -8.59 -2.54 -2.61
C PRO A 52 -7.10 -2.29 -2.93
N GLY A 53 -6.60 -2.90 -3.98
CA GLY A 53 -5.22 -2.74 -4.42
C GLY A 53 -5.03 -1.49 -5.26
N PHE A 54 -3.86 -0.89 -5.17
CA PHE A 54 -3.43 0.15 -6.10
C PHE A 54 -2.97 -0.47 -7.43
N GLY A 55 -3.04 0.32 -8.52
CA GLY A 55 -2.67 -0.14 -9.86
C GLY A 55 -3.64 -1.18 -10.42
N ASP A 56 -4.89 -1.11 -10.08
CA ASP A 56 -5.96 -1.97 -10.59
C ASP A 56 -6.54 -1.39 -11.89
N SER A 57 -6.89 -2.27 -12.83
CA SER A 57 -7.53 -1.85 -14.09
C SER A 57 -9.00 -1.43 -13.92
N SER A 58 -9.65 -1.91 -12.88
CA SER A 58 -11.09 -1.69 -12.62
C SER A 58 -11.38 -0.52 -11.69
N MET A 59 -10.38 -0.02 -10.95
CA MET A 59 -10.53 1.05 -9.98
C MET A 59 -9.31 1.97 -9.99
N SER A 60 -9.52 3.28 -10.10
CA SER A 60 -8.42 4.25 -10.08
C SER A 60 -7.77 4.35 -8.70
N ASP A 61 -6.47 4.66 -8.66
CA ASP A 61 -5.73 4.88 -7.40
C ASP A 61 -6.36 6.02 -6.56
N ALA A 62 -6.97 7.02 -7.22
CA ALA A 62 -7.69 8.09 -6.54
C ALA A 62 -8.95 7.57 -5.81
N GLU A 63 -9.65 6.64 -6.42
CA GLU A 63 -10.82 6.01 -5.80
C GLU A 63 -10.43 5.09 -4.64
N VAL A 64 -9.37 4.30 -4.81
CA VAL A 64 -8.79 3.49 -3.72
C VAL A 64 -8.41 4.38 -2.54
N LEU A 65 -7.70 5.49 -2.80
CA LEU A 65 -7.32 6.44 -1.76
C LEU A 65 -8.55 7.06 -1.08
N ARG A 66 -9.60 7.38 -1.83
CA ARG A 66 -10.86 7.92 -1.29
C ARG A 66 -11.54 6.94 -0.34
N LEU A 67 -11.61 5.66 -0.69
CA LEU A 67 -12.17 4.62 0.17
C LEU A 67 -11.38 4.48 1.46
N ILE A 68 -10.05 4.43 1.36
CA ILE A 68 -9.14 4.34 2.50
C ILE A 68 -9.31 5.57 3.40
N ALA A 69 -9.28 6.77 2.86
CA ALA A 69 -9.42 8.03 3.60
C ALA A 69 -10.77 8.10 4.35
N LYS A 70 -11.86 7.72 3.68
CA LYS A 70 -13.20 7.65 4.29
C LYS A 70 -13.25 6.66 5.45
N HIS A 71 -12.65 5.49 5.30
CA HIS A 71 -12.63 4.47 6.36
C HIS A 71 -11.77 4.91 7.55
N LEU A 72 -10.67 5.58 7.29
CA LEU A 72 -9.76 6.07 8.32
C LEU A 72 -10.31 7.27 9.10
N ALA A 73 -11.24 8.04 8.52
CA ALA A 73 -11.83 9.18 9.22
C ALA A 73 -12.44 8.74 10.55
N GLY A 74 -11.87 9.20 11.67
CA GLY A 74 -12.31 8.82 13.03
C GLY A 74 -11.76 7.49 13.57
N THR A 75 -10.94 6.76 12.83
CA THR A 75 -10.35 5.48 13.27
C THR A 75 -8.89 5.67 13.68
N LYS A 76 -8.52 5.31 14.92
CA LYS A 76 -7.11 5.26 15.35
C LYS A 76 -6.53 3.89 15.03
N LEU A 77 -5.40 3.87 14.32
CA LEU A 77 -4.71 2.65 13.93
C LEU A 77 -3.58 2.30 14.90
N THR A 78 -3.31 1.01 15.09
CA THR A 78 -2.11 0.54 15.81
C THR A 78 -0.91 0.45 14.88
N GLY A 79 -1.15 0.21 13.59
CA GLY A 79 -0.10 0.17 12.58
C GLY A 79 -0.63 -0.05 11.17
N ILE A 80 0.26 0.08 10.20
CA ILE A 80 -0.04 -0.14 8.79
C ILE A 80 0.96 -1.14 8.21
N ILE A 81 0.43 -2.07 7.40
CA ILE A 81 1.21 -2.98 6.59
C ILE A 81 1.08 -2.54 5.14
N TYR A 82 2.21 -2.27 4.49
CA TYR A 82 2.28 -2.11 3.04
C TYR A 82 2.89 -3.36 2.41
N MET A 83 2.14 -4.05 1.57
CA MET A 83 2.57 -5.29 0.93
C MET A 83 3.12 -5.06 -0.46
N HIS A 84 4.29 -5.64 -0.75
CA HIS A 84 4.98 -5.56 -2.03
C HIS A 84 5.43 -6.95 -2.49
N ARG A 85 5.19 -7.28 -3.78
CA ARG A 85 5.65 -8.53 -4.37
C ARG A 85 7.14 -8.46 -4.70
N ILE A 86 7.94 -9.31 -4.09
CA ILE A 86 9.37 -9.41 -4.43
C ILE A 86 9.59 -10.05 -5.81
N SER A 87 8.57 -10.74 -6.33
CA SER A 87 8.57 -11.29 -7.67
C SER A 87 8.51 -10.24 -8.79
N ASP A 88 8.10 -9.02 -8.50
CA ASP A 88 8.07 -7.95 -9.51
C ASP A 88 9.49 -7.61 -9.97
N SER A 89 9.74 -7.78 -11.27
CA SER A 89 11.08 -7.59 -11.85
C SER A 89 11.46 -6.12 -12.02
N LYS A 90 10.48 -5.23 -12.04
CA LYS A 90 10.66 -3.77 -12.20
C LYS A 90 9.72 -3.02 -11.28
N VAL A 91 10.19 -1.89 -10.79
CA VAL A 91 9.34 -0.92 -10.10
C VAL A 91 8.97 0.16 -11.12
N GLU A 92 7.78 0.04 -11.68
CA GLU A 92 7.26 0.97 -12.69
C GLU A 92 6.87 2.32 -12.08
N GLY A 93 6.61 3.33 -12.92
CA GLY A 93 6.24 4.68 -12.49
C GLY A 93 5.02 4.71 -11.59
N GLY A 94 3.97 3.96 -11.92
CA GLY A 94 2.77 3.83 -11.09
C GLY A 94 3.06 3.26 -9.69
N THR A 95 3.92 2.24 -9.61
CA THR A 95 4.34 1.66 -8.32
C THR A 95 5.13 2.65 -7.49
N ARG A 96 6.06 3.42 -8.09
CA ARG A 96 6.81 4.48 -7.38
C ARG A 96 5.89 5.58 -6.88
N ARG A 97 4.90 5.99 -7.68
CA ARG A 97 3.87 6.92 -7.27
C ARG A 97 3.11 6.41 -6.04
N ASN A 98 2.72 5.13 -6.04
CA ASN A 98 2.01 4.52 -4.93
C ASN A 98 2.85 4.46 -3.65
N TYR A 99 4.18 4.27 -3.74
CA TYR A 99 5.07 4.38 -2.58
C TYR A 99 5.13 5.81 -2.06
N LYS A 100 5.28 6.79 -2.94
CA LYS A 100 5.29 8.21 -2.57
C LYS A 100 3.96 8.62 -1.92
N MET A 101 2.85 8.25 -2.52
CA MET A 101 1.51 8.49 -1.99
C MET A 101 1.35 7.84 -0.61
N PHE A 102 1.76 6.59 -0.45
CA PHE A 102 1.71 5.87 0.82
C PHE A 102 2.56 6.55 1.91
N HIS A 103 3.77 7.00 1.58
CA HIS A 103 4.61 7.78 2.49
C HIS A 103 3.91 9.07 2.94
N GLN A 104 3.34 9.82 2.00
CA GLN A 104 2.61 11.05 2.30
C GLN A 104 1.32 10.80 3.12
N LEU A 105 0.66 9.68 2.90
CA LEU A 105 -0.51 9.25 3.68
C LEU A 105 -0.15 9.01 5.15
N CYS A 106 0.96 8.32 5.40
CA CYS A 106 1.43 8.02 6.76
C CYS A 106 1.95 9.27 7.46
N GLY A 107 2.71 10.13 6.74
CA GLY A 107 3.52 11.18 7.35
C GLY A 107 4.78 10.61 7.99
N SER A 108 5.66 11.48 8.50
CA SER A 108 6.96 11.07 9.07
C SER A 108 6.89 10.69 10.56
N ASP A 109 5.87 11.14 11.28
CA ASP A 109 5.84 11.12 12.75
C ASP A 109 5.60 9.72 13.34
N HIS A 110 5.01 8.80 12.56
CA HIS A 110 4.59 7.48 13.05
C HIS A 110 5.12 6.33 12.18
N LEU A 111 6.24 6.52 11.47
CA LEU A 111 6.78 5.49 10.58
C LEU A 111 7.27 4.24 11.30
N GLN A 112 7.61 4.32 12.60
CA GLN A 112 7.86 3.14 13.44
C GLN A 112 6.66 2.19 13.56
N GLN A 113 5.46 2.65 13.21
CA GLN A 113 4.23 1.85 13.18
C GLN A 113 3.87 1.38 11.75
N VAL A 114 4.82 1.48 10.84
CA VAL A 114 4.67 1.01 9.46
C VAL A 114 5.58 -0.19 9.21
N ALA A 115 5.01 -1.28 8.71
CA ALA A 115 5.78 -2.40 8.18
C ALA A 115 5.58 -2.52 6.67
N ILE A 116 6.69 -2.58 5.97
CA ILE A 116 6.76 -2.94 4.55
C ILE A 116 6.96 -4.45 4.50
N VAL A 117 5.99 -5.17 3.96
CA VAL A 117 6.03 -6.64 3.94
C VAL A 117 6.23 -7.11 2.51
N THR A 118 7.38 -7.76 2.27
CA THR A 118 7.67 -8.39 0.99
C THR A 118 7.07 -9.79 0.92
N THR A 119 6.46 -10.13 -0.21
CA THR A 119 5.69 -11.36 -0.45
C THR A 119 6.15 -12.07 -1.72
N TRP A 120 5.59 -13.25 -2.03
CA TRP A 120 5.88 -14.02 -3.24
C TRP A 120 7.35 -14.44 -3.37
N TRP A 121 7.97 -14.79 -2.22
CA TRP A 121 9.35 -15.27 -2.15
C TRP A 121 9.54 -16.64 -2.82
N ASP A 122 8.48 -17.43 -2.92
CA ASP A 122 8.44 -18.73 -3.60
C ASP A 122 8.39 -18.64 -5.15
N LYS A 123 8.22 -17.44 -5.69
CA LYS A 123 8.09 -17.20 -7.14
C LYS A 123 9.37 -16.71 -7.79
N VAL A 124 10.45 -16.60 -7.04
CA VAL A 124 11.73 -16.07 -7.50
C VAL A 124 12.86 -16.79 -6.75
N ASP A 125 14.00 -16.99 -7.40
CA ASP A 125 15.17 -17.54 -6.71
C ASP A 125 15.65 -16.56 -5.61
N PHE A 126 16.24 -17.15 -4.57
CA PHE A 126 16.59 -16.39 -3.36
C PHE A 126 17.61 -15.28 -3.63
N ILE A 127 18.59 -15.49 -4.52
CA ILE A 127 19.64 -14.50 -4.82
C ILE A 127 19.02 -13.27 -5.49
N THR A 128 18.16 -13.50 -6.48
CA THR A 128 17.42 -12.42 -7.16
C THR A 128 16.49 -11.69 -6.20
N ALA A 129 15.74 -12.41 -5.37
CA ALA A 129 14.83 -11.83 -4.39
C ALA A 129 15.58 -10.96 -3.35
N ASP A 130 16.70 -11.46 -2.83
CA ASP A 130 17.53 -10.73 -1.87
C ASP A 130 18.13 -9.44 -2.48
N SER A 131 18.60 -9.52 -3.73
CA SER A 131 19.07 -8.35 -4.48
C SER A 131 17.98 -7.31 -4.68
N ARG A 132 16.75 -7.72 -5.02
CA ARG A 132 15.59 -6.84 -5.15
C ARG A 132 15.22 -6.19 -3.82
N GLU A 133 15.18 -6.96 -2.74
CA GLU A 133 14.91 -6.43 -1.41
C GLU A 133 15.96 -5.38 -1.00
N LYS A 134 17.23 -5.64 -1.30
CA LYS A 134 18.31 -4.67 -1.07
C LYS A 134 18.07 -3.38 -1.84
N THR A 135 17.69 -3.47 -3.11
CA THR A 135 17.34 -2.32 -3.94
C THR A 135 16.15 -1.55 -3.36
N LEU A 136 15.11 -2.25 -2.89
CA LEU A 136 13.96 -1.63 -2.23
C LEU A 136 14.35 -0.87 -0.96
N LYS A 137 15.31 -1.41 -0.18
CA LYS A 137 15.79 -0.79 1.06
C LYS A 137 16.68 0.43 0.84
N THR A 138 17.42 0.48 -0.27
CA THR A 138 18.44 1.51 -0.51
C THR A 138 18.01 2.58 -1.52
N GLY A 139 16.95 2.35 -2.26
CA GLY A 139 16.47 3.28 -3.29
C GLY A 139 15.78 4.51 -2.71
N GLU A 140 16.28 5.71 -3.04
CA GLU A 140 15.74 6.99 -2.56
C GLU A 140 14.28 7.25 -2.98
N THR A 141 13.86 6.69 -4.11
CA THR A 141 12.48 6.77 -4.60
C THR A 141 11.65 5.54 -4.24
N LEU A 142 12.18 4.67 -3.38
CA LEU A 142 11.56 3.43 -2.92
C LEU A 142 11.27 3.54 -1.41
N PHE A 143 11.62 2.51 -0.65
CA PHE A 143 11.27 2.49 0.78
C PHE A 143 12.37 3.07 1.70
N LYS A 144 13.56 3.41 1.16
CA LYS A 144 14.65 3.98 1.97
C LYS A 144 14.18 5.16 2.84
N PRO A 145 13.46 6.17 2.32
CA PRO A 145 13.04 7.31 3.14
C PRO A 145 12.17 6.92 4.34
N MET A 146 11.35 5.88 4.20
CA MET A 146 10.54 5.39 5.30
C MET A 146 11.34 4.57 6.31
N LEU A 147 12.29 3.74 5.82
CA LEU A 147 13.18 2.94 6.65
C LEU A 147 14.14 3.78 7.46
N ASP A 148 14.66 4.87 6.89
CA ASP A 148 15.51 5.84 7.60
C ASP A 148 14.76 6.54 8.75
N HIS A 149 13.42 6.53 8.72
CA HIS A 149 12.54 7.05 9.78
C HIS A 149 11.86 5.93 10.59
N ASN A 150 12.56 4.80 10.76
CA ASN A 150 12.17 3.67 11.61
C ASN A 150 11.00 2.81 11.12
N ALA A 151 10.55 2.91 9.87
CA ALA A 151 9.68 1.87 9.31
C ALA A 151 10.44 0.53 9.26
N THR A 152 9.72 -0.57 9.40
CA THR A 152 10.33 -1.91 9.40
C THR A 152 10.06 -2.62 8.09
N MET A 153 11.05 -3.32 7.52
CA MET A 153 10.84 -4.22 6.39
C MET A 153 10.88 -5.67 6.87
N MET A 154 9.85 -6.45 6.52
CA MET A 154 9.68 -7.83 6.94
C MET A 154 9.36 -8.72 5.74
N ARG A 155 9.85 -9.97 5.77
CA ARG A 155 9.56 -10.99 4.74
C ARG A 155 8.36 -11.83 5.18
N HIS A 156 7.41 -12.06 4.27
CA HIS A 156 6.32 -13.01 4.44
C HIS A 156 6.49 -14.17 3.47
N ASP A 157 6.70 -15.36 4.00
CA ASP A 157 6.96 -16.60 3.28
C ASP A 157 5.70 -17.38 2.88
N GLY A 158 4.51 -16.77 3.07
CA GLY A 158 3.23 -17.40 2.79
C GLY A 158 2.70 -18.28 3.94
N THR A 159 3.44 -18.44 5.04
CA THR A 159 3.00 -19.27 6.16
C THR A 159 2.12 -18.51 7.17
N PRO A 160 1.16 -19.21 7.81
CA PRO A 160 0.36 -18.63 8.90
C PRO A 160 1.21 -18.17 10.10
N THR A 161 2.30 -18.88 10.40
CA THR A 161 3.20 -18.51 11.50
C THR A 161 3.83 -17.16 11.24
N ARG A 162 4.44 -16.98 10.07
CA ARG A 162 5.09 -15.72 9.71
C ARG A 162 4.10 -14.54 9.61
N ALA A 163 2.90 -14.80 9.08
CA ALA A 163 1.84 -13.80 9.03
C ALA A 163 1.45 -13.31 10.46
N LYS A 164 1.33 -14.23 11.40
CA LYS A 164 1.04 -13.92 12.81
C LYS A 164 2.16 -13.15 13.49
N ASP A 165 3.43 -13.50 13.24
CA ASP A 165 4.60 -12.78 13.77
C ASP A 165 4.61 -11.31 13.30
N ILE A 166 4.27 -11.08 12.04
CA ILE A 166 4.15 -9.73 11.48
C ILE A 166 3.06 -8.92 12.20
N VAL A 167 1.92 -9.52 12.48
CA VAL A 167 0.85 -8.84 13.24
C VAL A 167 1.28 -8.61 14.69
N ASP A 168 1.96 -9.55 15.31
CA ASP A 168 2.42 -9.43 16.72
C ASP A 168 3.39 -8.25 16.91
N HIS A 169 4.14 -7.86 15.87
CA HIS A 169 4.97 -6.65 15.89
C HIS A 169 4.18 -5.40 16.29
N PHE A 170 2.93 -5.28 15.85
CA PHE A 170 2.09 -4.11 16.12
C PHE A 170 1.34 -4.17 17.47
N LEU A 171 1.15 -5.36 18.03
CA LEU A 171 0.26 -5.51 19.20
C LEU A 171 0.73 -4.77 20.46
N ARG A 172 1.97 -4.33 20.49
CA ARG A 172 2.57 -3.58 21.63
C ARG A 172 2.62 -2.08 21.41
N LEU A 173 2.28 -1.63 20.18
CA LEU A 173 2.37 -0.23 19.81
C LEU A 173 1.11 0.52 20.23
N GLU A 174 1.25 1.80 20.47
CA GLU A 174 0.13 2.69 20.76
C GLU A 174 -0.67 2.99 19.50
N ARG A 175 -1.88 3.52 19.66
CA ARG A 175 -2.70 3.93 18.54
C ARG A 175 -2.24 5.29 18.02
N MET A 176 -2.20 5.42 16.70
CA MET A 176 -1.80 6.65 16.00
C MET A 176 -2.93 7.23 15.15
N VAL A 177 -2.74 8.48 14.78
CA VAL A 177 -3.50 9.19 13.75
C VAL A 177 -2.55 9.49 12.61
N LEU A 178 -2.93 9.13 11.39
CA LEU A 178 -2.11 9.34 10.21
C LEU A 178 -2.16 10.80 9.73
N LYS A 179 -1.15 11.23 9.00
CA LYS A 179 -1.10 12.59 8.43
C LYS A 179 -2.34 12.90 7.61
N ILE A 180 -2.77 11.99 6.73
CA ILE A 180 -3.98 12.17 5.93
C ILE A 180 -5.23 12.39 6.78
N GLN A 181 -5.34 11.74 7.94
CA GLN A 181 -6.47 11.92 8.85
C GLN A 181 -6.45 13.32 9.47
N SER A 182 -5.27 13.79 9.91
CA SER A 182 -5.11 15.16 10.42
C SER A 182 -5.48 16.19 9.36
N GLN A 183 -4.99 16.05 8.14
CA GLN A 183 -5.30 16.93 7.02
C GLN A 183 -6.80 16.98 6.69
N LEU A 184 -7.47 15.82 6.66
CA LEU A 184 -8.90 15.75 6.34
C LEU A 184 -9.79 16.24 7.49
N VAL A 185 -9.48 15.90 8.74
CA VAL A 185 -10.37 16.12 9.89
C VAL A 185 -10.04 17.41 10.63
N LEU A 186 -8.76 17.66 10.92
CA LEU A 186 -8.33 18.85 11.67
C LEU A 186 -8.19 20.06 10.75
N ASP A 187 -7.48 19.89 9.64
CA ASP A 187 -7.19 20.99 8.69
C ASP A 187 -8.33 21.18 7.68
N LYS A 188 -9.33 20.29 7.68
CA LYS A 188 -10.51 20.33 6.79
C LYS A 188 -10.15 20.41 5.29
N MET A 189 -9.02 19.86 4.92
CA MET A 189 -8.58 19.80 3.52
C MET A 189 -9.47 18.85 2.71
N SER A 190 -9.72 19.19 1.43
CA SER A 190 -10.31 18.21 0.51
C SER A 190 -9.27 17.17 0.10
N LEU A 191 -9.69 15.93 -0.17
CA LEU A 191 -8.77 14.84 -0.45
C LEU A 191 -7.75 15.13 -1.57
N PRO A 192 -8.10 15.76 -2.71
CA PRO A 192 -7.13 16.04 -3.78
C PRO A 192 -5.99 17.00 -3.39
N VAL A 193 -6.16 17.83 -2.36
CA VAL A 193 -5.15 18.79 -1.90
C VAL A 193 -4.37 18.32 -0.68
N THR A 194 -4.74 17.16 -0.09
CA THR A 194 -3.89 16.51 0.91
C THR A 194 -2.55 16.08 0.29
N ASP A 195 -1.54 15.88 1.10
CA ASP A 195 -0.21 15.46 0.58
C ASP A 195 -0.29 14.15 -0.21
N ALA A 196 -1.05 13.19 0.27
CA ALA A 196 -1.26 11.93 -0.45
C ALA A 196 -2.09 12.10 -1.73
N GLY A 197 -3.16 12.90 -1.68
CA GLY A 197 -4.02 13.18 -2.83
C GLY A 197 -3.32 13.98 -3.91
N SER A 198 -2.46 14.93 -3.53
CA SER A 198 -1.68 15.75 -4.46
C SER A 198 -0.71 14.93 -5.30
N VAL A 199 -0.15 13.84 -4.75
CA VAL A 199 0.72 12.92 -5.50
C VAL A 199 -0.03 12.29 -6.67
N ILE A 200 -1.26 11.82 -6.44
CA ILE A 200 -2.08 11.20 -7.50
C ILE A 200 -2.54 12.26 -8.50
N ASN A 201 -3.00 13.41 -8.02
CA ASN A 201 -3.53 14.47 -8.86
C ASN A 201 -2.46 15.07 -9.79
N THR A 202 -1.25 15.29 -9.29
CA THR A 202 -0.12 15.81 -10.09
C THR A 202 0.22 14.87 -11.23
N ASP A 203 0.25 13.56 -10.99
CA ASP A 203 0.58 12.59 -12.03
C ASP A 203 -0.53 12.48 -13.09
N LEU A 204 -1.80 12.53 -12.68
CA LEU A 204 -2.92 12.55 -13.62
C LEU A 204 -2.86 13.78 -14.55
N LEU A 205 -2.51 14.95 -14.01
CA LEU A 205 -2.33 16.17 -14.79
C LEU A 205 -1.13 16.06 -15.76
N ASN A 206 -0.03 15.47 -15.34
CA ASN A 206 1.15 15.25 -16.17
C ASN A 206 0.85 14.24 -17.29
N ASP A 207 0.13 13.17 -17.00
CA ASP A 207 -0.28 12.18 -18.01
C ASP A 207 -1.25 12.80 -19.02
N ALA A 208 -2.21 13.61 -18.57
CA ALA A 208 -3.11 14.33 -19.46
C ALA A 208 -2.35 15.28 -20.39
N ARG A 209 -1.39 16.06 -19.89
CA ARG A 209 -0.51 16.92 -20.73
C ARG A 209 0.24 16.11 -21.76
N ARG A 210 0.89 14.99 -21.37
CA ARG A 210 1.61 14.11 -22.32
C ARG A 210 0.69 13.56 -23.41
N CYS A 211 -0.56 13.23 -23.09
CA CYS A 211 -1.53 12.79 -24.10
C CYS A 211 -1.87 13.91 -25.09
N VAL A 212 -2.09 15.14 -24.59
CA VAL A 212 -2.35 16.30 -25.45
C VAL A 212 -1.16 16.59 -26.38
N ASP A 213 0.06 16.59 -25.84
CA ASP A 213 1.28 16.83 -26.61
C ASP A 213 1.47 15.77 -27.71
N ARG A 214 1.21 14.49 -27.40
CA ARG A 214 1.26 13.40 -28.41
C ARG A 214 0.20 13.56 -29.49
N LEU A 215 -1.03 13.94 -29.12
CA LEU A 215 -2.09 14.19 -30.09
C LEU A 215 -1.72 15.34 -31.04
N ALA A 216 -1.16 16.42 -30.51
CA ALA A 216 -0.69 17.54 -31.34
C ALA A 216 0.41 17.11 -32.31
N ALA A 217 1.41 16.34 -31.85
CA ALA A 217 2.48 15.81 -32.67
C ALA A 217 1.95 14.94 -33.83
N VAL A 218 1.02 14.01 -33.53
CA VAL A 218 0.39 13.16 -34.58
C VAL A 218 -0.43 14.00 -35.58
N GLN A 219 -1.12 15.04 -35.11
CA GLN A 219 -1.86 15.93 -36.01
C GLN A 219 -0.94 16.72 -36.94
N ASP A 220 0.24 17.11 -36.49
CA ASP A 220 1.23 17.81 -37.34
C ASP A 220 1.91 16.86 -38.34
N GLU A 221 2.12 15.59 -37.98
CA GLU A 221 2.63 14.55 -38.89
C GLU A 221 1.63 14.18 -40.02
N LEU A 222 0.34 14.40 -39.80
CA LEU A 222 -0.73 14.10 -40.79
C LEU A 222 -1.05 15.28 -41.72
N ARG A 223 -0.40 16.43 -41.57
CA ARG A 223 -0.53 17.61 -42.44
C ARG A 223 0.54 17.65 -43.48
#